data_4ea9c8d663f6f288a49423a4d8cc9b35
#
_entry.id   4ea9c8d663f6f288a49423a4d8cc9b35
#
_cell.length_a   1.000
_cell.length_b   1.000
_cell.length_c   1.000
_cell.angle_alpha   90.00
_cell.angle_beta   90.00
_cell.angle_gamma   90.00
#
_symmetry.space_group_name_H-M   'P 1'
#
loop_
_entity.id
_entity.type
_entity.pdbx_description
1 polymer ?
#
loop_
_entity_poly.entity_id
_entity_poly.type
_entity_poly.pdbx_seq_one_letter_code
_entity_poly.pdbx_strand_id
1 'polypeptide(L)'
;MKMKHLAIAALAVAAADSLAQSKPVYVDETSDAYKSGFKEGYSRGFREGLAEGEKRAASLQPAPPPPQVIVVPPKPGPSGPITISSATYGSDKKSCNALHWLSRRVNGKLTASVDVENAICGDPHPGARKQLEVSYICGSFAKTASAYEHRSLYLDCTTN
;
A
#
# COMPACT_ATOMS: atom_id res chain seq x y z
N MET A 1 -75.34 -9.92 2.74
CA MET A 1 -74.09 -9.54 3.42
C MET A 1 -74.40 -9.31 4.89
N LYS A 2 -73.92 -10.19 5.78
CA LYS A 2 -74.21 -10.15 7.23
C LYS A 2 -72.96 -9.61 7.93
N MET A 3 -73.06 -8.40 8.48
CA MET A 3 -72.03 -7.82 9.34
C MET A 3 -72.17 -8.42 10.74
N LYS A 4 -71.16 -9.06 11.24
CA LYS A 4 -71.06 -9.54 12.61
C LYS A 4 -70.36 -8.44 13.46
N HIS A 5 -71.12 -7.91 14.41
CA HIS A 5 -70.59 -6.99 15.42
C HIS A 5 -69.82 -7.81 16.47
N LEU A 6 -68.56 -7.46 16.65
CA LEU A 6 -67.70 -8.01 17.72
C LEU A 6 -67.75 -7.05 18.92
N ALA A 7 -68.35 -7.48 19.99
CA ALA A 7 -68.39 -6.74 21.24
C ALA A 7 -67.08 -6.91 21.99
N ILE A 8 -66.39 -5.79 22.24
CA ILE A 8 -65.21 -5.75 23.09
C ILE A 8 -65.63 -5.48 24.53
N ALA A 9 -65.47 -6.45 25.36
CA ALA A 9 -65.66 -6.32 26.81
C ALA A 9 -64.46 -5.61 27.43
N ALA A 10 -64.66 -4.39 27.94
CA ALA A 10 -63.65 -3.66 28.69
C ALA A 10 -63.60 -4.19 30.12
N LEU A 11 -62.49 -4.83 30.51
CA LEU A 11 -62.18 -5.19 31.86
C LEU A 11 -61.59 -4.00 32.60
N ALA A 12 -62.35 -3.35 33.47
CA ALA A 12 -61.89 -2.30 34.36
C ALA A 12 -61.13 -2.97 35.54
N VAL A 13 -59.79 -2.86 35.53
CA VAL A 13 -58.95 -3.20 36.66
C VAL A 13 -58.93 -2.02 37.61
N ALA A 14 -59.60 -2.11 38.75
CA ALA A 14 -59.50 -1.16 39.85
C ALA A 14 -58.12 -1.31 40.53
N ALA A 15 -57.19 -0.41 40.23
CA ALA A 15 -55.98 -0.24 40.98
C ALA A 15 -56.29 0.45 42.31
N ALA A 16 -56.24 -0.26 43.37
CA ALA A 16 -56.30 0.30 44.72
C ALA A 16 -54.96 1.02 44.99
N ASP A 17 -54.98 2.33 44.93
CA ASP A 17 -53.84 3.20 45.33
C ASP A 17 -53.70 3.10 46.86
N SER A 18 -52.83 2.19 47.32
CA SER A 18 -52.29 2.24 48.67
C SER A 18 -51.18 3.32 48.71
N LEU A 19 -51.58 4.56 48.86
CA LEU A 19 -50.66 5.63 49.23
C LEU A 19 -50.22 5.36 50.70
N ALA A 20 -49.18 4.54 50.85
CA ALA A 20 -48.44 4.48 52.09
C ALA A 20 -47.77 5.88 52.28
N GLN A 21 -48.39 6.69 53.14
CA GLN A 21 -47.82 7.94 53.60
C GLN A 21 -46.55 7.60 54.40
N SER A 22 -45.41 7.59 53.75
CA SER A 22 -44.12 7.51 54.43
C SER A 22 -43.93 8.79 55.24
N LYS A 23 -43.88 8.66 56.56
CA LYS A 23 -43.50 9.77 57.42
C LYS A 23 -42.16 10.32 56.97
N PRO A 24 -41.97 11.63 56.93
CA PRO A 24 -40.67 12.17 56.59
C PRO A 24 -39.63 11.64 57.59
N VAL A 25 -38.66 10.89 57.07
CA VAL A 25 -37.51 10.44 57.83
C VAL A 25 -36.59 11.66 57.99
N TYR A 26 -36.52 12.18 59.24
CA TYR A 26 -35.56 13.23 59.54
C TYR A 26 -34.18 12.59 59.58
N VAL A 27 -33.33 13.00 58.62
CA VAL A 27 -31.96 12.51 58.53
C VAL A 27 -31.06 13.47 59.32
N ASP A 28 -30.43 13.00 60.38
CA ASP A 28 -29.44 13.79 61.12
C ASP A 28 -28.12 13.81 60.37
N GLU A 29 -27.90 14.88 59.65
CA GLU A 29 -26.68 15.12 58.85
C GLU A 29 -25.40 15.24 59.69
N THR A 30 -25.54 15.36 60.98
CA THR A 30 -24.40 15.45 61.94
C THR A 30 -23.96 14.07 62.41
N SER A 31 -24.77 13.05 62.23
CA SER A 31 -24.47 11.68 62.70
C SER A 31 -23.28 11.09 61.95
N ASP A 32 -22.47 10.34 62.65
CA ASP A 32 -21.31 9.66 62.06
C ASP A 32 -21.74 8.64 60.99
N ALA A 33 -22.91 8.04 61.14
CA ALA A 33 -23.49 7.13 60.15
C ALA A 33 -23.82 7.83 58.84
N TYR A 34 -24.41 9.08 58.93
CA TYR A 34 -24.68 9.90 57.74
C TYR A 34 -23.41 10.31 57.03
N LYS A 35 -22.42 10.84 57.78
CA LYS A 35 -21.14 11.28 57.21
C LYS A 35 -20.38 10.12 56.54
N SER A 36 -20.38 8.95 57.15
CA SER A 36 -19.76 7.74 56.59
C SER A 36 -20.45 7.30 55.32
N GLY A 37 -21.80 7.19 55.33
CA GLY A 37 -22.59 6.84 54.17
C GLY A 37 -22.42 7.82 53.00
N PHE A 38 -22.45 9.13 53.32
CA PHE A 38 -22.23 10.17 52.33
C PHE A 38 -20.83 10.08 51.70
N LYS A 39 -19.79 9.91 52.52
CA LYS A 39 -18.39 9.80 52.05
C LYS A 39 -18.22 8.56 51.16
N GLU A 40 -18.81 7.44 51.55
CA GLU A 40 -18.75 6.19 50.77
C GLU A 40 -19.52 6.32 49.44
N GLY A 41 -20.76 6.81 49.52
CA GLY A 41 -21.60 7.03 48.34
C GLY A 41 -20.98 7.99 47.35
N TYR A 42 -20.46 9.12 47.82
CA TYR A 42 -19.77 10.11 46.99
C TYR A 42 -18.51 9.53 46.31
N SER A 43 -17.66 8.81 47.11
CA SER A 43 -16.44 8.24 46.56
C SER A 43 -16.70 7.12 45.54
N ARG A 44 -17.75 6.35 45.74
CA ARG A 44 -18.19 5.32 44.78
C ARG A 44 -18.72 5.97 43.49
N GLY A 45 -19.68 6.87 43.63
CA GLY A 45 -20.29 7.54 42.48
C GLY A 45 -19.26 8.32 41.64
N PHE A 46 -18.29 8.97 42.30
CA PHE A 46 -17.22 9.68 41.61
C PHE A 46 -16.32 8.71 40.80
N ARG A 47 -15.92 7.57 41.39
CA ARG A 47 -15.13 6.56 40.67
C ARG A 47 -15.88 5.94 39.50
N GLU A 48 -17.15 5.59 39.71
CA GLU A 48 -18.00 5.03 38.66
C GLU A 48 -18.22 6.06 37.53
N GLY A 49 -18.46 7.31 37.87
CA GLY A 49 -18.61 8.39 36.89
C GLY A 49 -17.35 8.65 36.06
N LEU A 50 -16.16 8.62 36.70
CA LEU A 50 -14.89 8.73 35.99
C LEU A 50 -14.70 7.55 35.02
N ALA A 51 -14.91 6.32 35.49
CA ALA A 51 -14.73 5.12 34.64
C ALA A 51 -15.69 5.11 33.43
N GLU A 52 -16.93 5.56 33.64
CA GLU A 52 -17.90 5.69 32.55
C GLU A 52 -17.53 6.83 31.59
N GLY A 53 -17.03 7.96 32.12
CA GLY A 53 -16.55 9.07 31.34
C GLY A 53 -15.37 8.68 30.45
N GLU A 54 -14.39 7.94 30.98
CA GLU A 54 -13.25 7.43 30.22
C GLU A 54 -13.69 6.46 29.09
N LYS A 55 -14.65 5.56 29.37
CA LYS A 55 -15.21 4.68 28.34
C LYS A 55 -15.87 5.44 27.22
N ARG A 56 -16.67 6.48 27.55
CA ARG A 56 -17.30 7.33 26.55
C ARG A 56 -16.28 8.13 25.74
N ALA A 57 -15.27 8.68 26.42
CA ALA A 57 -14.19 9.41 25.74
C ALA A 57 -13.43 8.49 24.76
N ALA A 58 -13.11 7.26 25.17
CA ALA A 58 -12.48 6.28 24.31
C ALA A 58 -13.32 5.90 23.08
N SER A 59 -14.65 5.85 23.25
CA SER A 59 -15.57 5.53 22.14
C SER A 59 -15.77 6.71 21.16
N LEU A 60 -15.50 7.93 21.60
CA LEU A 60 -15.58 9.14 20.79
C LEU A 60 -14.26 9.49 20.09
N GLN A 61 -13.16 8.80 20.42
CA GLN A 61 -11.92 9.00 19.69
C GLN A 61 -12.09 8.54 18.25
N PRO A 62 -11.84 9.40 17.26
CA PRO A 62 -11.84 8.98 15.86
C PRO A 62 -10.84 7.82 15.70
N ALA A 63 -11.25 6.81 14.95
CA ALA A 63 -10.33 5.73 14.61
C ALA A 63 -9.02 6.32 14.05
N PRO A 64 -7.85 5.79 14.46
CA PRO A 64 -6.60 6.25 13.88
C PRO A 64 -6.70 6.21 12.37
N PRO A 65 -6.25 7.25 11.65
CA PRO A 65 -6.31 7.26 10.20
C PRO A 65 -5.65 5.98 9.67
N PRO A 66 -6.23 5.34 8.64
CA PRO A 66 -5.63 4.16 8.06
C PRO A 66 -4.19 4.45 7.67
N PRO A 67 -3.27 3.47 7.79
CA PRO A 67 -1.88 3.65 7.39
C PRO A 67 -1.84 4.24 5.98
N GLN A 68 -1.29 5.44 5.86
CA GLN A 68 -1.11 6.05 4.54
C GLN A 68 -0.07 5.21 3.82
N VAL A 69 -0.51 4.48 2.80
CA VAL A 69 0.40 3.85 1.86
C VAL A 69 1.10 4.99 1.13
N ILE A 70 2.34 5.26 1.52
CA ILE A 70 3.20 6.16 0.76
C ILE A 70 3.45 5.46 -0.56
N VAL A 71 2.69 5.83 -1.58
CA VAL A 71 2.98 5.43 -2.95
C VAL A 71 4.25 6.18 -3.33
N VAL A 72 5.40 5.54 -3.11
CA VAL A 72 6.67 6.04 -3.65
C VAL A 72 6.52 5.93 -5.16
N PRO A 73 6.54 7.06 -5.91
CA PRO A 73 6.51 6.98 -7.36
C PRO A 73 7.64 6.05 -7.82
N PRO A 74 7.40 5.16 -8.78
CA PRO A 74 8.45 4.29 -9.29
C PRO A 74 9.63 5.17 -9.69
N LYS A 75 10.82 4.82 -9.17
CA LYS A 75 12.05 5.53 -9.55
C LYS A 75 12.12 5.53 -11.07
N PRO A 76 12.30 6.70 -11.73
CA PRO A 76 12.42 6.73 -13.18
C PRO A 76 13.43 5.68 -13.62
N GLY A 77 12.98 4.76 -14.45
CA GLY A 77 13.86 3.76 -15.04
C GLY A 77 14.91 4.41 -15.94
N PRO A 78 15.82 3.62 -16.47
CA PRO A 78 16.84 4.13 -17.38
C PRO A 78 16.17 4.74 -18.61
N SER A 79 16.21 6.05 -18.72
CA SER A 79 15.71 6.80 -19.89
C SER A 79 16.80 7.72 -20.41
N GLY A 80 16.94 7.73 -21.73
CA GLY A 80 17.91 8.54 -22.38
C GLY A 80 18.42 7.87 -23.66
N PRO A 81 19.12 8.58 -24.53
CA PRO A 81 19.63 8.00 -25.77
C PRO A 81 20.68 6.91 -25.50
N ILE A 82 20.65 5.87 -26.32
CA ILE A 82 21.65 4.82 -26.33
C ILE A 82 23.02 5.44 -26.63
N THR A 83 23.99 5.12 -25.79
CA THR A 83 25.41 5.39 -26.04
C THR A 83 26.19 4.10 -25.82
N ILE A 84 26.78 3.57 -26.88
CA ILE A 84 27.58 2.34 -26.78
C ILE A 84 28.91 2.64 -26.09
N SER A 85 29.23 1.92 -25.03
CA SER A 85 30.49 2.01 -24.29
C SER A 85 31.50 0.95 -24.71
N SER A 86 31.04 -0.25 -25.05
CA SER A 86 31.87 -1.30 -25.64
C SER A 86 31.05 -2.24 -26.51
N ALA A 87 31.66 -2.81 -27.52
CA ALA A 87 31.05 -3.84 -28.34
C ALA A 87 32.13 -4.79 -28.89
N THR A 88 31.91 -6.09 -28.72
CA THR A 88 32.82 -7.14 -29.19
C THR A 88 32.03 -8.18 -29.95
N TYR A 89 32.49 -8.56 -31.14
CA TYR A 89 31.88 -9.61 -31.94
C TYR A 89 32.89 -10.73 -32.19
N GLY A 90 32.49 -11.95 -31.92
CA GLY A 90 33.34 -13.11 -32.15
C GLY A 90 33.01 -14.29 -31.23
N SER A 91 33.96 -15.17 -31.09
CA SER A 91 33.95 -16.29 -30.15
C SER A 91 34.92 -16.04 -29.01
N ASP A 92 34.93 -16.91 -28.00
CA ASP A 92 35.87 -16.86 -26.84
C ASP A 92 37.33 -16.84 -27.25
N LYS A 93 37.69 -17.39 -28.43
CA LYS A 93 39.05 -17.49 -28.92
C LYS A 93 39.50 -16.38 -29.85
N LYS A 94 38.56 -15.87 -30.65
CA LYS A 94 38.83 -14.83 -31.65
C LYS A 94 37.67 -13.89 -31.77
N SER A 95 37.94 -12.62 -31.63
CA SER A 95 36.94 -11.55 -31.69
C SER A 95 37.48 -10.29 -32.33
N CYS A 96 36.61 -9.40 -32.74
CA CYS A 96 36.92 -8.08 -33.24
C CYS A 96 36.18 -7.00 -32.44
N ASN A 97 36.70 -5.79 -32.49
CA ASN A 97 36.05 -4.62 -31.88
C ASN A 97 34.94 -4.10 -32.80
N ALA A 98 33.71 -4.22 -32.33
CA ALA A 98 32.50 -3.80 -33.03
C ALA A 98 32.04 -2.38 -32.65
N LEU A 99 32.71 -1.71 -31.69
CA LEU A 99 32.29 -0.43 -31.13
C LEU A 99 31.94 0.62 -32.17
N HIS A 100 32.90 0.88 -33.09
CA HIS A 100 32.70 1.93 -34.09
C HIS A 100 31.56 1.62 -35.07
N TRP A 101 31.49 0.37 -35.52
CA TRP A 101 30.43 -0.09 -36.43
C TRP A 101 29.04 0.05 -35.79
N LEU A 102 28.92 -0.35 -34.52
CA LEU A 102 27.65 -0.32 -33.78
C LEU A 102 27.25 1.10 -33.40
N SER A 103 28.18 1.90 -32.86
CA SER A 103 27.91 3.27 -32.40
C SER A 103 27.32 4.13 -33.50
N ARG A 104 27.86 4.03 -34.73
CA ARG A 104 27.35 4.79 -35.89
C ARG A 104 25.90 4.45 -36.25
N ARG A 105 25.40 3.30 -35.85
CA ARG A 105 24.06 2.82 -36.19
C ARG A 105 23.02 3.07 -35.10
N VAL A 106 23.46 3.07 -33.85
CA VAL A 106 22.50 3.00 -32.71
C VAL A 106 22.62 4.16 -31.73
N ASN A 107 23.77 4.85 -31.63
CA ASN A 107 23.91 5.99 -30.72
C ASN A 107 22.87 7.07 -31.00
N GLY A 108 22.32 7.66 -29.94
CA GLY A 108 21.32 8.71 -30.02
C GLY A 108 19.88 8.22 -30.15
N LYS A 109 19.64 6.92 -30.42
CA LYS A 109 18.31 6.31 -30.47
C LYS A 109 17.84 5.93 -29.08
N LEU A 110 16.54 5.82 -28.87
CA LEU A 110 15.97 5.27 -27.64
C LEU A 110 15.85 3.73 -27.69
N THR A 111 15.63 3.19 -28.91
CA THR A 111 15.61 1.77 -29.17
C THR A 111 16.34 1.46 -30.46
N ALA A 112 16.93 0.30 -30.56
CA ALA A 112 17.58 -0.15 -31.79
C ALA A 112 17.54 -1.67 -31.91
N SER A 113 17.40 -2.17 -33.13
CA SER A 113 17.59 -3.58 -33.46
C SER A 113 18.70 -3.72 -34.49
N VAL A 114 19.57 -4.69 -34.27
CA VAL A 114 20.74 -4.92 -35.12
C VAL A 114 20.90 -6.42 -35.39
N ASP A 115 21.01 -6.80 -36.63
CA ASP A 115 21.26 -8.20 -37.01
C ASP A 115 22.73 -8.53 -36.78
N VAL A 116 22.97 -9.64 -36.10
CA VAL A 116 24.31 -10.08 -35.73
C VAL A 116 24.85 -10.98 -36.84
N GLU A 117 25.73 -10.40 -37.64
CA GLU A 117 26.27 -11.01 -38.84
C GLU A 117 27.77 -10.65 -39.06
N ASN A 118 28.40 -11.34 -39.99
CA ASN A 118 29.79 -11.07 -40.37
C ASN A 118 30.02 -9.66 -40.98
N ALA A 119 28.94 -8.95 -41.38
CA ALA A 119 29.00 -7.57 -41.78
C ALA A 119 29.51 -6.59 -40.70
N ILE A 120 29.53 -7.03 -39.42
CA ILE A 120 29.99 -6.22 -38.29
C ILE A 120 31.50 -5.91 -38.43
N CYS A 121 32.32 -6.90 -38.64
CA CYS A 121 33.76 -6.75 -38.82
C CYS A 121 34.42 -7.95 -39.53
N GLY A 122 33.68 -8.62 -40.44
CA GLY A 122 34.15 -9.84 -41.07
C GLY A 122 33.84 -11.10 -40.25
N ASP A 123 34.48 -12.22 -40.60
CA ASP A 123 34.40 -13.45 -39.86
C ASP A 123 35.65 -13.67 -39.01
N PRO A 124 35.69 -13.25 -37.77
CA PRO A 124 36.90 -13.36 -36.94
C PRO A 124 37.27 -14.79 -36.59
N HIS A 125 36.31 -15.73 -36.67
CA HIS A 125 36.53 -17.15 -36.36
C HIS A 125 35.67 -18.03 -37.24
N PRO A 126 36.11 -18.38 -38.46
CA PRO A 126 35.36 -19.22 -39.37
C PRO A 126 35.01 -20.59 -38.76
N GLY A 127 33.76 -21.02 -38.93
CA GLY A 127 33.25 -22.29 -38.43
C GLY A 127 32.93 -22.32 -36.92
N ALA A 128 33.20 -21.25 -36.18
CA ALA A 128 32.81 -21.14 -34.79
C ALA A 128 31.55 -20.26 -34.64
N ARG A 129 30.69 -20.60 -33.67
CA ARG A 129 29.56 -19.76 -33.29
C ARG A 129 30.05 -18.47 -32.69
N LYS A 130 29.62 -17.35 -33.21
CA LYS A 130 29.98 -16.01 -32.76
C LYS A 130 28.85 -15.35 -32.00
N GLN A 131 29.18 -14.38 -31.16
CA GLN A 131 28.25 -13.58 -30.36
C GLN A 131 28.66 -12.13 -30.44
N LEU A 132 27.69 -11.23 -30.52
CA LEU A 132 27.88 -9.81 -30.32
C LEU A 132 27.55 -9.50 -28.84
N GLU A 133 28.53 -9.00 -28.11
CA GLU A 133 28.40 -8.54 -26.74
C GLU A 133 28.52 -7.03 -26.69
N VAL A 134 27.57 -6.36 -26.03
CA VAL A 134 27.47 -4.91 -26.02
C VAL A 134 27.26 -4.43 -24.60
N SER A 135 28.06 -3.43 -24.20
CA SER A 135 27.74 -2.59 -23.05
C SER A 135 27.34 -1.22 -23.55
N TYR A 136 26.26 -0.70 -23.00
CA TYR A 136 25.72 0.60 -23.42
C TYR A 136 25.12 1.34 -22.23
N ILE A 137 24.92 2.65 -22.40
CA ILE A 137 24.42 3.56 -21.38
C ILE A 137 23.11 4.16 -21.88
N CYS A 138 22.09 4.17 -21.01
CA CYS A 138 20.82 4.84 -21.18
C CYS A 138 20.77 6.05 -20.25
N GLY A 139 21.12 7.23 -20.72
CA GLY A 139 21.30 8.39 -19.84
C GLY A 139 22.42 8.16 -18.83
N SER A 140 22.10 7.85 -17.58
CA SER A 140 23.07 7.53 -16.51
C SER A 140 23.13 6.05 -16.13
N PHE A 141 22.37 5.18 -16.79
CA PHE A 141 22.28 3.77 -16.46
C PHE A 141 23.05 2.90 -17.44
N ALA A 142 23.95 2.07 -16.93
CA ALA A 142 24.65 1.09 -17.73
C ALA A 142 23.80 -0.18 -17.92
N LYS A 143 23.76 -0.68 -19.13
CA LYS A 143 23.10 -1.92 -19.54
C LYS A 143 24.04 -2.78 -20.36
N THR A 144 23.78 -4.08 -20.41
CA THR A 144 24.45 -5.03 -21.28
C THR A 144 23.44 -5.80 -22.11
N ALA A 145 23.81 -6.18 -23.31
CA ALA A 145 23.01 -7.04 -24.15
C ALA A 145 23.92 -7.91 -25.00
N SER A 146 23.44 -9.09 -25.37
CA SER A 146 24.18 -9.96 -26.27
C SER A 146 23.24 -10.78 -27.17
N ALA A 147 23.71 -11.10 -28.35
CA ALA A 147 23.01 -12.00 -29.26
C ALA A 147 24.00 -12.79 -30.10
N TYR A 148 23.64 -14.04 -30.40
CA TYR A 148 24.43 -14.89 -31.28
C TYR A 148 24.26 -14.51 -32.73
N GLU A 149 25.25 -14.85 -33.53
CA GLU A 149 25.20 -14.78 -34.98
C GLU A 149 23.89 -15.35 -35.55
N HIS A 150 23.35 -14.71 -36.59
CA HIS A 150 22.06 -14.97 -37.23
C HIS A 150 20.84 -14.68 -36.31
N ARG A 151 21.02 -13.85 -35.29
CA ARG A 151 19.95 -13.34 -34.43
C ARG A 151 20.00 -11.81 -34.41
N SER A 152 18.85 -11.21 -34.10
CA SER A 152 18.79 -9.76 -33.88
C SER A 152 19.10 -9.44 -32.43
N LEU A 153 19.95 -8.44 -32.20
CA LEU A 153 20.21 -7.83 -30.90
C LEU A 153 19.29 -6.62 -30.74
N TYR A 154 18.52 -6.61 -29.68
CA TYR A 154 17.65 -5.50 -29.35
C TYR A 154 18.24 -4.69 -28.18
N LEU A 155 18.35 -3.37 -28.39
CA LEU A 155 18.79 -2.42 -27.37
C LEU A 155 17.61 -1.49 -27.04
N ASP A 156 17.36 -1.27 -25.76
CA ASP A 156 16.23 -0.49 -25.30
C ASP A 156 16.62 0.42 -24.14
N CYS A 157 16.36 1.69 -24.31
CA CYS A 157 16.55 2.76 -23.33
C CYS A 157 15.25 3.52 -23.04
N THR A 158 14.10 2.95 -23.38
CA THR A 158 12.82 3.52 -22.95
C THR A 158 12.59 3.27 -21.46
N THR A 159 11.88 4.16 -20.80
CA THR A 159 11.44 3.93 -19.43
C THR A 159 10.42 2.80 -19.40
N ASN A 160 10.66 1.84 -18.56
CA ASN A 160 9.63 0.88 -18.15
C ASN A 160 8.90 1.40 -16.93
#